data_a66cdf0f25d994004a1d6216ce97f65a
#
_entry.id   a66cdf0f25d994004a1d6216ce97f65a
#
_cell.length_a   1.000
_cell.length_b   1.000
_cell.length_c   1.000
_cell.angle_alpha   90.00
_cell.angle_beta   90.00
_cell.angle_gamma   90.00
#
_symmetry.space_group_name_H-M   'P 1'
#
loop_
_entity.id
_entity.type
_entity.pdbx_description
1 polymer ?
#
loop_
_entity_poly.entity_id
_entity_poly.type
_entity_poly.pdbx_seq_one_letter_code
_entity_poly.pdbx_strand_id
1 'polypeptide(L)'
;MKNAVVKFLAALAFVILVSGVANAAGEAQRRWERMNQIRQEKFDLVLPEVMRENKVDMWITVSREGHDDPLTEDFGKGYVGSYGYYIFTDRGEERIERAVLGIGTALVEDNGAYDIMTESFDLREFVEERDPQFIALNYAEHIGAADGLSHTSYQKLARDLGKKYADRFVSAEKLTSDFRSRRVASEIAAFAWAGEMSRNIAERAFSNEVITPGKTTLADVAWWMREQQFEINLGTSFGMPSVYITGPDGFVALSNDHVIQRGDFLAIDWGVGYLNFYTDMKRHAYVLKEGETHLPDSIQKA
;
A
#
# COMPACT_ATOMS: atom_id res chain seq x y z
N MET A 1 26.02 -55.72 -5.82
CA MET A 1 25.93 -54.44 -6.58
C MET A 1 24.52 -53.90 -6.75
N LYS A 2 23.50 -54.70 -7.11
CA LYS A 2 22.12 -54.21 -7.29
C LYS A 2 21.48 -53.57 -6.03
N ASN A 3 21.76 -54.10 -4.82
CA ASN A 3 21.18 -53.58 -3.56
C ASN A 3 21.80 -52.24 -3.08
N ALA A 4 23.03 -51.94 -3.49
CA ALA A 4 23.69 -50.68 -3.14
C ALA A 4 23.17 -49.54 -4.01
N VAL A 5 22.88 -49.79 -5.29
CA VAL A 5 22.34 -48.82 -6.24
C VAL A 5 20.91 -48.43 -5.87
N VAL A 6 20.08 -49.40 -5.44
CA VAL A 6 18.70 -49.13 -5.02
C VAL A 6 18.66 -48.32 -3.72
N LYS A 7 19.57 -48.59 -2.77
CA LYS A 7 19.67 -47.78 -1.53
C LYS A 7 20.17 -46.37 -1.80
N PHE A 8 21.07 -46.19 -2.76
CA PHE A 8 21.57 -44.86 -3.14
C PHE A 8 20.51 -44.01 -3.86
N LEU A 9 19.74 -44.64 -4.76
CA LEU A 9 18.63 -44.00 -5.43
C LEU A 9 17.48 -43.63 -4.46
N ALA A 10 17.19 -44.49 -3.48
CA ALA A 10 16.19 -44.21 -2.45
C ALA A 10 16.63 -43.09 -1.51
N ALA A 11 17.93 -43.03 -1.15
CA ALA A 11 18.48 -41.93 -0.35
C ALA A 11 18.51 -40.60 -1.14
N LEU A 12 18.80 -40.64 -2.45
CA LEU A 12 18.78 -39.46 -3.30
C LEU A 12 17.36 -38.94 -3.53
N ALA A 13 16.37 -39.84 -3.71
CA ALA A 13 14.97 -39.48 -3.81
C ALA A 13 14.41 -38.88 -2.50
N PHE A 14 14.86 -39.40 -1.35
CA PHE A 14 14.47 -38.87 -0.05
C PHE A 14 15.12 -37.51 0.24
N VAL A 15 16.37 -37.27 -0.17
CA VAL A 15 17.05 -35.98 -0.07
C VAL A 15 16.40 -34.94 -1.00
N ILE A 16 15.94 -35.33 -2.20
CA ILE A 16 15.25 -34.45 -3.13
C ILE A 16 13.83 -34.13 -2.60
N LEU A 17 13.13 -35.05 -1.94
CA LEU A 17 11.83 -34.82 -1.31
C LEU A 17 11.94 -33.94 -0.06
N VAL A 18 13.01 -34.04 0.72
CA VAL A 18 13.22 -33.19 1.92
C VAL A 18 13.73 -31.80 1.55
N SER A 19 14.50 -31.66 0.45
CA SER A 19 14.89 -30.34 -0.06
C SER A 19 13.76 -29.60 -0.81
N GLY A 20 12.71 -30.30 -1.23
CA GLY A 20 11.54 -29.71 -1.89
C GLY A 20 10.47 -29.15 -0.94
N VAL A 21 10.59 -29.36 0.38
CA VAL A 21 9.66 -28.82 1.39
C VAL A 21 10.20 -27.56 2.08
N ALA A 22 11.46 -27.20 1.82
CA ALA A 22 12.03 -25.96 2.35
C ALA A 22 11.64 -24.77 1.46
N ASN A 23 10.63 -24.01 1.92
CA ASN A 23 10.27 -22.65 1.46
C ASN A 23 9.49 -22.50 0.16
N ALA A 24 8.28 -23.00 0.09
CA ALA A 24 7.26 -22.32 -0.69
C ALA A 24 6.39 -21.49 0.27
N ALA A 25 6.95 -20.43 0.86
CA ALA A 25 6.12 -19.40 1.49
C ALA A 25 5.04 -18.99 0.49
N GLY A 26 3.76 -19.08 0.88
CA GLY A 26 2.65 -18.68 0.04
C GLY A 26 2.74 -17.18 -0.27
N GLU A 27 2.02 -16.71 -1.29
CA GLU A 27 2.07 -15.29 -1.69
C GLU A 27 1.67 -14.35 -0.53
N ALA A 28 0.70 -14.77 0.30
CA ALA A 28 0.29 -14.00 1.48
C ALA A 28 1.43 -13.79 2.47
N GLN A 29 2.20 -14.87 2.76
CA GLN A 29 3.36 -14.78 3.65
C GLN A 29 4.46 -13.90 3.04
N ARG A 30 4.78 -14.06 1.75
CA ARG A 30 5.77 -13.20 1.07
C ARG A 30 5.40 -11.71 1.10
N ARG A 31 4.11 -11.38 0.93
CA ARG A 31 3.63 -9.99 1.03
C ARG A 31 3.77 -9.46 2.46
N TRP A 32 3.42 -10.27 3.44
CA TRP A 32 3.57 -9.93 4.84
C TRP A 32 5.04 -9.68 5.22
N GLU A 33 5.95 -10.59 4.84
CA GLU A 33 7.39 -10.46 5.08
C GLU A 33 7.96 -9.20 4.41
N ARG A 34 7.58 -8.93 3.16
CA ARG A 34 7.99 -7.73 2.44
C ARG A 34 7.48 -6.44 3.11
N MET A 35 6.23 -6.43 3.57
CA MET A 35 5.69 -5.26 4.27
C MET A 35 6.38 -5.03 5.61
N ASN A 36 6.77 -6.10 6.31
CA ASN A 36 7.56 -5.99 7.54
C ASN A 36 8.97 -5.45 7.28
N GLN A 37 9.64 -5.89 6.23
CA GLN A 37 10.93 -5.34 5.82
C GLN A 37 10.81 -3.83 5.52
N ILE A 38 9.83 -3.44 4.73
CA ILE A 38 9.57 -2.03 4.41
C ILE A 38 9.35 -1.22 5.68
N ARG A 39 8.54 -1.72 6.61
CA ARG A 39 8.27 -1.08 7.90
C ARG A 39 9.54 -0.84 8.70
N GLN A 40 10.38 -1.87 8.85
CA GLN A 40 11.66 -1.73 9.55
C GLN A 40 12.55 -0.68 8.89
N GLU A 41 12.75 -0.77 7.57
CA GLU A 41 13.56 0.20 6.83
C GLU A 41 13.01 1.63 6.96
N LYS A 42 11.70 1.82 6.90
CA LYS A 42 11.05 3.13 7.09
C LYS A 42 11.27 3.67 8.50
N PHE A 43 11.12 2.82 9.49
CA PHE A 43 11.31 3.21 10.88
C PHE A 43 12.76 3.52 11.23
N ASP A 44 13.71 2.84 10.60
CA ASP A 44 15.13 3.07 10.85
C ASP A 44 15.69 4.26 10.06
N LEU A 45 15.29 4.42 8.79
CA LEU A 45 15.93 5.36 7.87
C LEU A 45 15.13 6.65 7.66
N VAL A 46 13.80 6.61 7.77
CA VAL A 46 12.94 7.77 7.44
C VAL A 46 12.36 8.42 8.68
N LEU A 47 11.84 7.63 9.61
CA LEU A 47 11.12 8.15 10.78
C LEU A 47 11.93 9.15 11.62
N PRO A 48 13.21 8.92 11.95
CA PRO A 48 14.00 9.88 12.75
C PRO A 48 14.15 11.24 12.07
N GLU A 49 14.43 11.24 10.76
CA GLU A 49 14.59 12.47 9.99
C GLU A 49 13.28 13.26 9.95
N VAL A 50 12.17 12.61 9.57
CA VAL A 50 10.89 13.32 9.40
C VAL A 50 10.31 13.82 10.72
N MET A 51 10.47 13.09 11.83
CA MET A 51 10.06 13.59 13.14
C MET A 51 10.83 14.86 13.54
N ARG A 52 12.15 14.85 13.37
CA ARG A 52 13.03 15.98 13.72
C ARG A 52 12.81 17.19 12.83
N GLU A 53 12.69 16.99 11.52
CA GLU A 53 12.40 18.07 10.58
C GLU A 53 11.05 18.75 10.84
N ASN A 54 10.05 17.97 11.27
CA ASN A 54 8.74 18.48 11.66
C ASN A 54 8.67 18.94 13.13
N LYS A 55 9.78 18.84 13.88
CA LYS A 55 9.87 19.24 15.30
C LYS A 55 8.82 18.53 16.16
N VAL A 56 8.66 17.24 15.97
CA VAL A 56 7.72 16.38 16.69
C VAL A 56 8.51 15.49 17.63
N ASP A 57 8.23 15.58 18.94
CA ASP A 57 8.87 14.74 19.94
C ASP A 57 8.14 13.42 20.12
N MET A 58 6.81 13.43 19.95
CA MET A 58 5.99 12.22 20.02
C MET A 58 4.92 12.22 18.93
N TRP A 59 4.77 11.10 18.24
CA TRP A 59 3.69 10.88 17.29
C TRP A 59 2.79 9.77 17.79
N ILE A 60 1.50 10.07 18.03
CA ILE A 60 0.50 9.12 18.51
C ILE A 60 -0.54 8.88 17.41
N THR A 61 -0.66 7.63 16.98
CA THR A 61 -1.73 7.18 16.11
C THR A 61 -2.70 6.30 16.88
N VAL A 62 -3.99 6.53 16.70
CA VAL A 62 -5.05 5.87 17.46
C VAL A 62 -5.79 4.89 16.57
N SER A 63 -5.89 3.64 17.01
CA SER A 63 -6.74 2.62 16.39
C SER A 63 -7.87 2.21 17.34
N ARG A 64 -9.02 1.85 16.78
CA ARG A 64 -10.18 1.30 17.49
C ARG A 64 -10.75 0.15 16.66
N GLU A 65 -11.50 -0.73 17.32
CA GLU A 65 -12.28 -1.73 16.61
C GLU A 65 -13.21 -1.08 15.57
N GLY A 66 -13.08 -1.50 14.29
CA GLY A 66 -13.88 -0.97 13.19
C GLY A 66 -13.53 0.46 12.75
N HIS A 67 -12.46 1.06 13.29
CA HIS A 67 -11.97 2.37 12.88
C HIS A 67 -10.43 2.42 12.97
N ASP A 68 -9.80 1.88 11.95
CA ASP A 68 -8.35 1.90 11.79
C ASP A 68 -7.90 3.26 11.24
N ASP A 69 -6.75 3.73 11.72
CA ASP A 69 -6.06 4.86 11.09
C ASP A 69 -5.53 4.45 9.71
N PRO A 70 -5.53 5.34 8.69
CA PRO A 70 -4.99 5.04 7.36
C PRO A 70 -3.54 4.55 7.33
N LEU A 71 -2.75 4.84 8.39
CA LEU A 71 -1.37 4.37 8.55
C LEU A 71 -1.25 2.98 9.20
N THR A 72 -2.35 2.36 9.58
CA THR A 72 -2.31 1.05 10.27
C THR A 72 -1.60 -0.02 9.44
N GLU A 73 -1.75 0.00 8.11
CA GLU A 73 -1.03 -0.93 7.23
C GLU A 73 0.50 -0.66 7.24
N ASP A 74 0.90 0.61 7.29
CA ASP A 74 2.31 0.99 7.38
C ASP A 74 2.92 0.55 8.72
N PHE A 75 2.16 0.64 9.80
CA PHE A 75 2.62 0.33 11.17
C PHE A 75 2.47 -1.16 11.56
N GLY A 76 1.65 -1.90 10.85
CA GLY A 76 1.38 -3.31 11.12
C GLY A 76 0.04 -3.53 11.79
N LYS A 77 -0.89 -4.06 11.01
CA LYS A 77 -2.26 -4.31 11.45
C LYS A 77 -2.32 -5.35 12.56
N GLY A 78 -3.11 -5.08 13.58
CA GLY A 78 -3.36 -5.96 14.70
C GLY A 78 -4.79 -5.88 15.22
N TYR A 79 -5.11 -6.70 16.21
CA TYR A 79 -6.41 -6.69 16.88
C TYR A 79 -6.48 -5.58 17.92
N VAL A 80 -7.56 -4.82 17.92
CA VAL A 80 -7.83 -3.75 18.90
C VAL A 80 -9.17 -4.01 19.57
N GLY A 81 -9.18 -4.20 20.88
CA GLY A 81 -10.42 -4.42 21.63
C GLY A 81 -11.27 -3.16 21.77
N SER A 82 -10.69 -2.06 22.24
CA SER A 82 -11.39 -0.78 22.38
C SER A 82 -10.57 0.40 21.83
N TYR A 83 -9.38 0.62 22.37
CA TYR A 83 -8.42 1.62 21.92
C TYR A 83 -7.02 1.02 21.92
N GLY A 84 -6.27 1.27 20.87
CA GLY A 84 -4.87 0.94 20.73
C GLY A 84 -4.09 2.11 20.16
N TYR A 85 -2.80 2.13 20.40
CA TYR A 85 -1.93 3.24 20.07
C TYR A 85 -0.63 2.75 19.46
N TYR A 86 -0.22 3.34 18.33
CA TYR A 86 1.15 3.34 17.89
C TYR A 86 1.78 4.64 18.32
N ILE A 87 2.90 4.57 19.04
CA ILE A 87 3.57 5.75 19.62
C ILE A 87 5.03 5.72 19.23
N PHE A 88 5.48 6.79 18.59
CA PHE A 88 6.86 7.01 18.23
C PHE A 88 7.39 8.20 19.02
N THR A 89 8.50 8.02 19.73
CA THR A 89 9.05 9.05 20.61
C THR A 89 10.52 9.32 20.29
N ASP A 90 10.87 10.56 19.99
CA ASP A 90 12.27 10.99 19.88
C ASP A 90 12.83 11.24 21.28
N ARG A 91 13.72 10.36 21.72
CA ARG A 91 14.41 10.46 23.01
C ARG A 91 15.75 11.18 22.89
N GLY A 92 16.04 11.80 21.74
CA GLY A 92 17.32 12.43 21.44
C GLY A 92 18.45 11.46 21.09
N GLU A 93 18.14 10.19 20.92
CA GLU A 93 19.07 9.14 20.48
C GLU A 93 19.06 9.02 18.93
N GLU A 94 19.92 8.16 18.37
CA GLU A 94 19.93 7.92 16.94
C GLU A 94 18.59 7.38 16.43
N ARG A 95 18.03 6.43 17.16
CA ARG A 95 16.78 5.71 16.86
C ARG A 95 15.59 6.30 17.62
N ILE A 96 14.44 6.38 16.95
CA ILE A 96 13.15 6.68 17.58
C ILE A 96 12.66 5.49 18.39
N GLU A 97 12.25 5.70 19.63
CA GLU A 97 11.55 4.71 20.46
C GLU A 97 10.17 4.41 19.84
N ARG A 98 9.81 3.14 19.74
CA ARG A 98 8.60 2.64 19.05
C ARG A 98 7.78 1.78 19.99
N ALA A 99 6.55 2.18 20.24
CA ALA A 99 5.65 1.46 21.12
C ALA A 99 4.31 1.13 20.46
N VAL A 100 3.79 -0.04 20.81
CA VAL A 100 2.43 -0.49 20.49
C VAL A 100 1.71 -0.82 21.80
N LEU A 101 0.65 -0.07 22.09
CA LEU A 101 -0.10 -0.21 23.32
C LEU A 101 -1.56 -0.59 23.01
N GLY A 102 -2.07 -1.68 23.60
CA GLY A 102 -3.45 -2.11 23.45
C GLY A 102 -3.80 -2.69 22.07
N ILE A 103 -2.81 -3.08 21.29
CA ILE A 103 -2.98 -3.72 19.98
C ILE A 103 -2.30 -5.07 20.01
N GLY A 104 -3.06 -6.14 19.78
CA GLY A 104 -2.53 -7.49 19.63
C GLY A 104 -1.91 -7.65 18.24
N THR A 105 -0.59 -7.78 18.17
CA THR A 105 0.18 -7.82 16.92
C THR A 105 1.06 -9.08 16.85
N ALA A 106 0.52 -10.24 17.24
CA ALA A 106 1.25 -11.50 17.40
C ALA A 106 2.21 -11.85 16.25
N LEU A 107 1.88 -11.46 15.00
CA LEU A 107 2.77 -11.68 13.86
C LEU A 107 3.86 -10.60 13.70
N VAL A 108 3.75 -9.47 14.42
CA VAL A 108 4.68 -8.33 14.34
C VAL A 108 5.67 -8.33 15.51
N GLU A 109 5.35 -9.06 16.58
CA GLU A 109 6.16 -9.12 17.81
C GLU A 109 7.61 -9.55 17.57
N ASP A 110 7.81 -10.57 16.74
CA ASP A 110 9.12 -11.18 16.50
C ASP A 110 9.99 -10.47 15.44
N ASN A 111 9.51 -9.41 14.81
CA ASN A 111 10.23 -8.80 13.68
C ASN A 111 11.11 -7.60 14.06
N GLY A 112 11.16 -7.23 15.34
CA GLY A 112 12.03 -6.15 15.84
C GLY A 112 11.63 -4.73 15.40
N ALA A 113 10.41 -4.54 14.87
CA ALA A 113 9.92 -3.24 14.46
C ALA A 113 9.63 -2.31 15.66
N TYR A 114 9.27 -2.89 16.80
CA TYR A 114 8.87 -2.18 18.01
C TYR A 114 9.73 -2.55 19.21
N ASP A 115 9.94 -1.59 20.10
CA ASP A 115 10.71 -1.75 21.35
C ASP A 115 9.80 -2.15 22.50
N ILE A 116 8.56 -1.65 22.48
CA ILE A 116 7.57 -1.86 23.55
C ILE A 116 6.28 -2.34 22.90
N MET A 117 5.79 -3.50 23.35
CA MET A 117 4.50 -4.06 22.93
C MET A 117 3.77 -4.57 24.18
N THR A 118 2.61 -3.99 24.49
CA THR A 118 1.84 -4.40 25.66
C THR A 118 0.35 -4.12 25.49
N GLU A 119 -0.48 -5.04 26.00
CA GLU A 119 -1.93 -4.86 26.08
C GLU A 119 -2.36 -4.13 27.35
N SER A 120 -1.54 -4.18 28.41
CA SER A 120 -1.80 -3.52 29.70
C SER A 120 -0.92 -2.29 29.84
N PHE A 121 -1.53 -1.11 29.89
CA PHE A 121 -0.81 0.17 29.92
C PHE A 121 -1.63 1.28 30.61
N ASP A 122 -0.95 2.28 31.14
CA ASP A 122 -1.50 3.59 31.43
C ASP A 122 -0.91 4.61 30.44
N LEU A 123 -1.76 5.12 29.56
CA LEU A 123 -1.32 6.04 28.51
C LEU A 123 -0.78 7.37 29.08
N ARG A 124 -1.38 7.85 30.17
CA ARG A 124 -0.92 9.08 30.84
C ARG A 124 0.48 8.88 31.42
N GLU A 125 0.69 7.83 32.20
CA GLU A 125 1.99 7.50 32.78
C GLU A 125 3.05 7.33 31.67
N PHE A 126 2.71 6.63 30.59
CA PHE A 126 3.60 6.46 29.43
C PHE A 126 4.05 7.79 28.82
N VAL A 127 3.13 8.74 28.65
CA VAL A 127 3.42 10.07 28.10
C VAL A 127 4.15 10.94 29.13
N GLU A 128 3.79 10.88 30.41
CA GLU A 128 4.41 11.64 31.50
C GLU A 128 5.90 11.29 31.66
N GLU A 129 6.26 10.02 31.60
CA GLU A 129 7.65 9.56 31.66
C GLU A 129 8.53 10.13 30.53
N ARG A 130 7.93 10.46 29.39
CA ARG A 130 8.61 10.97 28.19
C ARG A 130 8.56 12.49 28.06
N ASP A 131 7.58 13.12 28.69
CA ASP A 131 7.29 14.56 28.74
C ASP A 131 7.51 15.31 27.39
N PRO A 132 6.89 14.84 26.27
CA PRO A 132 7.10 15.45 24.96
C PRO A 132 6.57 16.89 24.95
N GLN A 133 7.24 17.80 24.21
CA GLN A 133 6.80 19.18 24.06
C GLN A 133 5.82 19.34 22.89
N PHE A 134 5.96 18.53 21.83
CA PHE A 134 5.07 18.51 20.67
C PHE A 134 4.58 17.09 20.41
N ILE A 135 3.27 16.89 20.49
CA ILE A 135 2.61 15.60 20.27
C ILE A 135 1.81 15.68 18.97
N ALA A 136 2.30 15.01 17.92
CA ALA A 136 1.60 14.94 16.65
C ALA A 136 0.47 13.91 16.69
N LEU A 137 -0.69 14.28 16.20
CA LEU A 137 -1.87 13.44 16.07
C LEU A 137 -2.39 13.47 14.64
N ASN A 138 -2.95 12.36 14.15
CA ASN A 138 -3.41 12.20 12.78
C ASN A 138 -4.76 12.90 12.54
N TYR A 139 -4.77 14.23 12.60
CA TYR A 139 -5.82 15.07 12.05
C TYR A 139 -5.22 16.03 11.02
N ALA A 140 -5.94 16.27 9.93
CA ALA A 140 -5.43 17.01 8.78
C ALA A 140 -6.55 17.85 8.14
N GLU A 141 -6.16 18.94 7.45
CA GLU A 141 -7.05 19.78 6.69
C GLU A 141 -7.10 19.38 5.21
N HIS A 142 -5.98 18.89 4.66
CA HIS A 142 -5.83 18.68 3.21
C HIS A 142 -5.53 17.24 2.83
N ILE A 143 -4.89 16.44 3.69
CA ILE A 143 -4.41 15.09 3.38
C ILE A 143 -5.23 14.05 4.12
N GLY A 144 -6.24 13.45 3.45
CA GLY A 144 -7.10 12.43 4.07
C GLY A 144 -6.36 11.22 4.64
N ALA A 145 -5.21 10.85 4.08
CA ALA A 145 -4.35 9.79 4.61
C ALA A 145 -3.71 10.15 5.97
N ALA A 146 -3.74 11.41 6.38
CA ALA A 146 -3.26 11.92 7.66
C ALA A 146 -4.42 12.31 8.61
N ASP A 147 -5.68 12.06 8.24
CA ASP A 147 -6.89 12.44 8.98
C ASP A 147 -7.63 11.20 9.53
N GLY A 148 -6.89 10.31 10.19
CA GLY A 148 -7.45 9.09 10.79
C GLY A 148 -8.04 9.26 12.18
N LEU A 149 -7.76 10.36 12.87
CA LEU A 149 -8.19 10.59 14.25
C LEU A 149 -9.63 11.09 14.31
N SER A 150 -10.56 10.25 14.76
CA SER A 150 -11.93 10.70 14.98
C SER A 150 -12.02 11.78 16.08
N HIS A 151 -13.02 12.66 15.98
CA HIS A 151 -13.30 13.66 17.01
C HIS A 151 -13.44 13.05 18.40
N THR A 152 -14.12 11.91 18.53
CA THR A 152 -14.28 11.20 19.80
C THR A 152 -12.94 10.71 20.36
N SER A 153 -12.06 10.19 19.50
CA SER A 153 -10.71 9.75 19.89
C SER A 153 -9.84 10.92 20.31
N TYR A 154 -9.92 12.05 19.61
CA TYR A 154 -9.25 13.29 20.01
C TYR A 154 -9.68 13.76 21.42
N GLN A 155 -10.99 13.83 21.65
CA GLN A 155 -11.51 14.22 22.96
C GLN A 155 -11.12 13.25 24.07
N LYS A 156 -11.08 11.95 23.79
CA LYS A 156 -10.60 10.94 24.73
C LYS A 156 -9.13 11.17 25.08
N LEU A 157 -8.26 11.34 24.09
CA LEU A 157 -6.84 11.64 24.31
C LEU A 157 -6.65 12.89 25.17
N ALA A 158 -7.36 13.97 24.85
CA ALA A 158 -7.26 15.21 25.59
C ALA A 158 -7.69 15.07 27.06
N ARG A 159 -8.73 14.26 27.33
CA ARG A 159 -9.14 13.96 28.71
C ARG A 159 -8.14 13.07 29.42
N ASP A 160 -7.71 12.00 28.80
CA ASP A 160 -6.85 10.99 29.42
C ASP A 160 -5.46 11.58 29.73
N LEU A 161 -4.89 12.36 28.83
CA LEU A 161 -3.59 12.99 29.00
C LEU A 161 -3.66 14.30 29.83
N GLY A 162 -4.84 14.92 29.91
CA GLY A 162 -5.06 16.16 30.67
C GLY A 162 -4.52 17.39 29.94
N LYS A 163 -4.89 18.57 30.50
CA LYS A 163 -4.65 19.86 29.83
C LYS A 163 -3.19 20.11 29.48
N LYS A 164 -2.24 19.72 30.36
CA LYS A 164 -0.79 19.91 30.11
C LYS A 164 -0.35 19.37 28.75
N TYR A 165 -0.78 18.15 28.41
CA TYR A 165 -0.37 17.50 27.17
C TYR A 165 -1.34 17.81 26.02
N ALA A 166 -2.61 18.03 26.30
CA ALA A 166 -3.57 18.45 25.27
C ALA A 166 -3.20 19.81 24.62
N ASP A 167 -2.62 20.73 25.40
CA ASP A 167 -2.11 22.01 24.90
C ASP A 167 -0.88 21.88 23.99
N ARG A 168 -0.27 20.66 23.92
CA ARG A 168 0.90 20.33 23.08
C ARG A 168 0.53 19.56 21.82
N PHE A 169 -0.75 19.33 21.56
CA PHE A 169 -1.20 18.61 20.36
C PHE A 169 -0.98 19.44 19.09
N VAL A 170 -0.38 18.84 18.09
CA VAL A 170 -0.18 19.40 16.76
C VAL A 170 -0.65 18.43 15.68
N SER A 171 -0.96 18.93 14.50
CA SER A 171 -1.32 18.08 13.37
C SER A 171 -0.12 17.27 12.86
N ALA A 172 -0.33 15.98 12.60
CA ALA A 172 0.64 15.11 11.95
C ALA A 172 0.59 15.19 10.43
N GLU A 173 -0.18 16.11 9.81
CA GLU A 173 -0.42 16.14 8.37
C GLU A 173 0.88 16.16 7.56
N LYS A 174 1.76 17.11 7.87
CA LYS A 174 3.05 17.20 7.17
C LYS A 174 3.98 16.04 7.50
N LEU A 175 4.04 15.62 8.75
CA LEU A 175 4.83 14.46 9.19
C LEU A 175 4.41 13.19 8.45
N THR A 176 3.12 12.92 8.36
CA THR A 176 2.57 11.78 7.61
C THR A 176 2.90 11.85 6.13
N SER A 177 2.77 13.03 5.52
CA SER A 177 3.13 13.25 4.12
C SER A 177 4.61 12.97 3.88
N ASP A 178 5.51 13.52 4.70
CA ASP A 178 6.94 13.32 4.60
C ASP A 178 7.31 11.85 4.83
N PHE A 179 6.73 11.19 5.83
CA PHE A 179 6.94 9.77 6.12
C PHE A 179 6.53 8.89 4.95
N ARG A 180 5.37 9.12 4.35
CA ARG A 180 4.87 8.29 3.25
C ARG A 180 5.52 8.59 1.91
N SER A 181 5.94 9.82 1.66
CA SER A 181 6.55 10.21 0.38
C SER A 181 8.02 9.84 0.25
N ARG A 182 8.78 9.79 1.35
CA ARG A 182 10.19 9.36 1.34
C ARG A 182 10.26 7.85 1.21
N ARG A 183 10.88 7.37 0.12
CA ARG A 183 10.90 5.95 -0.23
C ARG A 183 12.20 5.27 0.18
N VAL A 184 12.07 4.06 0.73
CA VAL A 184 13.20 3.14 0.95
C VAL A 184 13.35 2.18 -0.23
N ALA A 185 14.49 1.51 -0.35
CA ALA A 185 14.80 0.66 -1.50
C ALA A 185 13.80 -0.48 -1.70
N SER A 186 13.34 -1.11 -0.62
CA SER A 186 12.33 -2.17 -0.65
C SER A 186 10.96 -1.68 -1.12
N GLU A 187 10.56 -0.43 -0.75
CA GLU A 187 9.34 0.20 -1.29
C GLU A 187 9.46 0.44 -2.79
N ILE A 188 10.60 0.97 -3.26
CA ILE A 188 10.83 1.24 -4.69
C ILE A 188 10.71 -0.06 -5.49
N ALA A 189 11.29 -1.15 -4.99
CA ALA A 189 11.20 -2.47 -5.63
C ALA A 189 9.74 -2.99 -5.69
N ALA A 190 8.98 -2.83 -4.60
CA ALA A 190 7.57 -3.21 -4.54
C ALA A 190 6.71 -2.37 -5.50
N PHE A 191 6.98 -1.06 -5.56
CA PHE A 191 6.28 -0.14 -6.45
C PHE A 191 6.59 -0.42 -7.94
N ALA A 192 7.85 -0.73 -8.27
CA ALA A 192 8.25 -1.10 -9.63
C ALA A 192 7.52 -2.37 -10.10
N TRP A 193 7.37 -3.37 -9.22
CA TRP A 193 6.61 -4.58 -9.52
C TRP A 193 5.13 -4.26 -9.76
N ALA A 194 4.50 -3.44 -8.91
CA ALA A 194 3.11 -3.02 -9.10
C ALA A 194 2.91 -2.26 -10.42
N GLY A 195 3.86 -1.38 -10.77
CA GLY A 195 3.87 -0.65 -12.04
C GLY A 195 3.96 -1.58 -13.25
N GLU A 196 4.81 -2.61 -13.18
CA GLU A 196 4.94 -3.62 -14.24
C GLU A 196 3.65 -4.44 -14.41
N MET A 197 2.99 -4.83 -13.33
CA MET A 197 1.69 -5.52 -13.40
C MET A 197 0.61 -4.61 -14.01
N SER A 198 0.58 -3.33 -13.60
CA SER A 198 -0.34 -2.35 -14.20
C SER A 198 -0.12 -2.23 -15.71
N ARG A 199 1.14 -2.10 -16.13
CA ARG A 199 1.50 -2.00 -17.55
C ARG A 199 1.07 -3.24 -18.35
N ASN A 200 1.38 -4.43 -17.84
CA ASN A 200 1.08 -5.70 -18.52
C ASN A 200 -0.43 -5.89 -18.73
N ILE A 201 -1.24 -5.59 -17.72
CA ILE A 201 -2.70 -5.68 -17.83
C ILE A 201 -3.22 -4.65 -18.84
N ALA A 202 -2.73 -3.40 -18.81
CA ALA A 202 -3.15 -2.36 -19.74
C ALA A 202 -2.80 -2.69 -21.20
N GLU A 203 -1.60 -3.21 -21.47
CA GLU A 203 -1.17 -3.61 -22.82
C GLU A 203 -2.03 -4.77 -23.37
N ARG A 204 -2.35 -5.76 -22.55
CA ARG A 204 -3.25 -6.85 -22.92
C ARG A 204 -4.68 -6.34 -23.15
N ALA A 205 -5.17 -5.45 -22.27
CA ALA A 205 -6.50 -4.86 -22.40
C ALA A 205 -6.69 -4.14 -23.75
N PHE A 206 -5.64 -3.51 -24.25
CA PHE A 206 -5.64 -2.81 -25.53
C PHE A 206 -5.24 -3.68 -26.73
N SER A 207 -5.18 -4.99 -26.58
CA SER A 207 -4.85 -5.92 -27.65
C SER A 207 -6.08 -6.61 -28.25
N ASN A 208 -5.88 -7.36 -29.33
CA ASN A 208 -6.91 -8.23 -29.92
C ASN A 208 -7.31 -9.42 -29.04
N GLU A 209 -6.64 -9.64 -27.91
CA GLU A 209 -7.07 -10.59 -26.88
C GLU A 209 -8.42 -10.15 -26.28
N VAL A 210 -8.63 -8.85 -26.13
CA VAL A 210 -9.81 -8.27 -25.48
C VAL A 210 -10.70 -7.52 -26.46
N ILE A 211 -10.12 -6.71 -27.35
CA ILE A 211 -10.86 -5.83 -28.23
C ILE A 211 -11.13 -6.48 -29.60
N THR A 212 -12.42 -6.65 -29.90
CA THR A 212 -12.93 -6.94 -31.23
C THR A 212 -13.73 -5.71 -31.69
N PRO A 213 -13.20 -4.89 -32.62
CA PRO A 213 -13.92 -3.71 -33.10
C PRO A 213 -15.32 -4.04 -33.64
N GLY A 214 -16.29 -3.21 -33.31
CA GLY A 214 -17.71 -3.43 -33.65
C GLY A 214 -18.46 -4.40 -32.73
N LYS A 215 -17.79 -4.92 -31.66
CA LYS A 215 -18.41 -5.86 -30.70
C LYS A 215 -18.11 -5.48 -29.25
N THR A 216 -16.83 -5.27 -28.91
CA THR A 216 -16.39 -5.01 -27.54
C THR A 216 -16.77 -3.60 -27.12
N THR A 217 -17.38 -3.46 -25.95
CA THR A 217 -17.70 -2.17 -25.33
C THR A 217 -16.57 -1.66 -24.46
N LEU A 218 -16.61 -0.38 -24.07
CA LEU A 218 -15.69 0.18 -23.08
C LEU A 218 -15.83 -0.55 -21.71
N ALA A 219 -17.06 -0.90 -21.34
CA ALA A 219 -17.33 -1.68 -20.13
C ALA A 219 -16.69 -3.06 -20.16
N ASP A 220 -16.74 -3.76 -21.29
CA ASP A 220 -16.12 -5.10 -21.42
C ASP A 220 -14.62 -5.04 -21.16
N VAL A 221 -13.92 -4.01 -21.66
CA VAL A 221 -12.49 -3.79 -21.39
C VAL A 221 -12.24 -3.52 -19.90
N ALA A 222 -13.03 -2.64 -19.29
CA ALA A 222 -12.89 -2.29 -17.86
C ALA A 222 -13.10 -3.52 -16.96
N TRP A 223 -14.12 -4.33 -17.24
CA TRP A 223 -14.39 -5.57 -16.51
C TRP A 223 -13.30 -6.61 -16.70
N TRP A 224 -12.81 -6.79 -17.93
CA TRP A 224 -11.69 -7.70 -18.18
C TRP A 224 -10.45 -7.31 -17.37
N MET A 225 -10.11 -6.02 -17.33
CA MET A 225 -8.99 -5.51 -16.52
C MET A 225 -9.22 -5.78 -15.01
N ARG A 226 -10.45 -5.61 -14.55
CA ARG A 226 -10.81 -5.86 -13.14
C ARG A 226 -10.67 -7.34 -12.79
N GLU A 227 -11.08 -8.25 -13.67
CA GLU A 227 -10.89 -9.70 -13.49
C GLU A 227 -9.40 -10.05 -13.43
N GLN A 228 -8.56 -9.48 -14.30
CA GLN A 228 -7.11 -9.75 -14.24
C GLN A 228 -6.47 -9.29 -12.92
N GLN A 229 -6.90 -8.16 -12.35
CA GLN A 229 -6.46 -7.74 -11.01
C GLN A 229 -6.87 -8.76 -9.95
N PHE A 230 -8.12 -9.22 -10.01
CA PHE A 230 -8.69 -10.16 -9.04
C PHE A 230 -7.97 -11.52 -9.09
N GLU A 231 -7.70 -12.05 -10.28
CA GLU A 231 -6.99 -13.32 -10.48
C GLU A 231 -5.60 -13.35 -9.85
N ILE A 232 -4.88 -12.23 -9.86
CA ILE A 232 -3.54 -12.12 -9.25
C ILE A 232 -3.58 -11.47 -7.85
N ASN A 233 -4.78 -11.37 -7.28
CA ASN A 233 -5.01 -10.82 -5.93
C ASN A 233 -4.37 -9.44 -5.72
N LEU A 234 -4.57 -8.52 -6.67
CA LEU A 234 -4.22 -7.12 -6.53
C LEU A 234 -5.45 -6.29 -6.16
N GLY A 235 -5.25 -5.30 -5.29
CA GLY A 235 -6.23 -4.27 -5.02
C GLY A 235 -6.40 -3.32 -6.20
N THR A 236 -7.25 -2.32 -6.05
CA THR A 236 -7.46 -1.26 -7.05
C THR A 236 -7.20 0.11 -6.43
N SER A 237 -6.61 1.02 -7.20
CA SER A 237 -6.49 2.44 -6.84
C SER A 237 -7.82 3.17 -6.99
N PHE A 238 -8.65 2.72 -7.92
CA PHE A 238 -9.98 3.26 -8.23
C PHE A 238 -11.03 2.15 -8.10
N GLY A 239 -12.30 2.49 -8.04
CA GLY A 239 -13.38 1.51 -8.01
C GLY A 239 -13.37 0.58 -9.23
N MET A 240 -13.34 1.17 -10.43
CA MET A 240 -13.22 0.49 -11.71
C MET A 240 -12.19 1.23 -12.58
N PRO A 241 -11.50 0.51 -13.51
CA PRO A 241 -10.73 1.17 -14.57
C PRO A 241 -11.63 2.10 -15.38
N SER A 242 -11.17 3.33 -15.64
CA SER A 242 -11.86 4.24 -16.57
C SER A 242 -11.34 4.01 -17.99
N VAL A 243 -12.22 3.53 -18.87
CA VAL A 243 -11.90 3.32 -20.28
C VAL A 243 -12.78 4.26 -21.12
N TYR A 244 -12.16 5.04 -22.00
CA TYR A 244 -12.88 6.05 -22.76
C TYR A 244 -12.26 6.31 -24.14
N ILE A 245 -13.04 6.95 -25.02
CA ILE A 245 -12.57 7.42 -26.32
C ILE A 245 -12.17 8.89 -26.18
N THR A 246 -11.00 9.23 -26.68
CA THR A 246 -10.50 10.61 -26.72
C THR A 246 -10.18 11.03 -28.14
N GLY A 247 -10.05 12.33 -28.36
CA GLY A 247 -9.72 12.94 -29.66
C GLY A 247 -8.93 14.24 -29.44
N PRO A 248 -8.64 14.99 -30.50
CA PRO A 248 -7.85 16.23 -30.44
C PRO A 248 -8.42 17.27 -29.47
N ASP A 249 -9.74 17.30 -29.32
CA ASP A 249 -10.46 18.28 -28.50
C ASP A 249 -10.86 17.71 -27.12
N GLY A 250 -10.32 16.54 -26.72
CA GLY A 250 -10.60 15.90 -25.44
C GLY A 250 -11.48 14.66 -25.54
N PHE A 251 -12.40 14.48 -24.58
CA PHE A 251 -13.25 13.29 -24.51
C PHE A 251 -14.29 13.25 -25.64
N VAL A 252 -14.36 12.12 -26.34
CA VAL A 252 -15.32 11.85 -27.41
C VAL A 252 -16.48 10.97 -26.92
N ALA A 253 -16.17 9.88 -26.20
CA ALA A 253 -17.16 8.98 -25.63
C ALA A 253 -16.72 8.50 -24.24
N LEU A 254 -17.62 8.63 -23.27
CA LEU A 254 -17.45 8.19 -21.87
C LEU A 254 -18.48 7.12 -21.51
N SER A 255 -19.45 6.83 -22.37
CA SER A 255 -20.51 5.85 -22.09
C SER A 255 -19.94 4.45 -22.08
N ASN A 256 -20.20 3.71 -20.99
CA ASN A 256 -19.73 2.35 -20.79
C ASN A 256 -20.20 1.36 -21.87
N ASP A 257 -21.35 1.61 -22.49
CA ASP A 257 -21.97 0.83 -23.56
C ASP A 257 -21.51 1.25 -24.98
N HIS A 258 -20.61 2.24 -25.09
CA HIS A 258 -20.00 2.57 -26.40
C HIS A 258 -19.24 1.35 -26.94
N VAL A 259 -19.63 0.94 -28.16
CA VAL A 259 -18.98 -0.15 -28.88
C VAL A 259 -17.77 0.39 -29.62
N ILE A 260 -16.59 -0.10 -29.26
CA ILE A 260 -15.31 0.32 -29.84
C ILE A 260 -15.28 0.08 -31.35
N GLN A 261 -14.93 1.11 -32.12
CA GLN A 261 -14.89 1.08 -33.59
C GLN A 261 -13.47 1.20 -34.10
N ARG A 262 -13.26 0.79 -35.36
CA ARG A 262 -12.01 1.09 -36.06
C ARG A 262 -11.83 2.59 -36.25
N GLY A 263 -10.66 3.09 -35.91
CA GLY A 263 -10.34 4.51 -35.93
C GLY A 263 -10.53 5.21 -34.56
N ASP A 264 -11.07 4.51 -33.55
CA ASP A 264 -11.16 5.05 -32.19
C ASP A 264 -9.77 5.19 -31.57
N PHE A 265 -9.60 6.27 -30.80
CA PHE A 265 -8.41 6.50 -29.99
C PHE A 265 -8.77 6.31 -28.53
N LEU A 266 -8.40 5.16 -27.99
CA LEU A 266 -8.72 4.72 -26.63
C LEU A 266 -7.78 5.31 -25.60
N ALA A 267 -8.30 5.60 -24.43
CA ALA A 267 -7.52 5.93 -23.25
C ALA A 267 -8.00 5.10 -22.05
N ILE A 268 -7.06 4.73 -21.20
CA ILE A 268 -7.29 4.12 -19.88
C ILE A 268 -6.72 5.04 -18.82
N ASP A 269 -7.49 5.22 -17.74
CA ASP A 269 -7.05 5.78 -16.48
C ASP A 269 -7.35 4.76 -15.38
N TRP A 270 -6.30 4.21 -14.75
CA TRP A 270 -6.45 3.11 -13.83
C TRP A 270 -5.21 2.87 -12.96
N GLY A 271 -5.35 2.01 -11.96
CA GLY A 271 -4.22 1.58 -11.17
C GLY A 271 -4.51 0.33 -10.33
N VAL A 272 -3.44 -0.29 -9.84
CA VAL A 272 -3.49 -1.45 -8.96
C VAL A 272 -3.00 -1.09 -7.56
N GLY A 273 -3.55 -1.77 -6.56
CA GLY A 273 -3.05 -1.76 -5.19
C GLY A 273 -2.22 -3.01 -4.92
N TYR A 274 -1.00 -2.82 -4.44
CA TYR A 274 -0.12 -3.90 -3.99
C TYR A 274 0.55 -3.52 -2.68
N LEU A 275 0.45 -4.37 -1.66
CA LEU A 275 0.77 -4.02 -0.29
C LEU A 275 -0.05 -2.78 0.12
N ASN A 276 0.61 -1.69 0.52
CA ASN A 276 -0.02 -0.40 0.79
C ASN A 276 0.34 0.66 -0.28
N PHE A 277 0.67 0.22 -1.49
CA PHE A 277 1.06 1.08 -2.61
C PHE A 277 0.02 1.02 -3.72
N TYR A 278 -0.25 2.17 -4.34
CA TYR A 278 -1.24 2.31 -5.39
C TYR A 278 -0.57 2.95 -6.60
N THR A 279 -0.74 2.32 -7.77
CA THR A 279 -0.31 2.91 -9.04
C THR A 279 -1.41 3.79 -9.60
N ASP A 280 -1.03 4.77 -10.38
CA ASP A 280 -1.92 5.61 -11.21
C ASP A 280 -1.30 5.68 -12.59
N MET A 281 -1.98 5.11 -13.58
CA MET A 281 -1.41 4.91 -14.91
C MET A 281 -2.41 5.30 -16.00
N LYS A 282 -1.91 6.06 -16.97
CA LYS A 282 -2.65 6.37 -18.20
C LYS A 282 -1.95 5.71 -19.39
N ARG A 283 -2.74 5.13 -20.27
CA ARG A 283 -2.28 4.53 -21.53
C ARG A 283 -3.27 4.83 -22.63
N HIS A 284 -2.74 4.91 -23.84
CA HIS A 284 -3.53 5.15 -25.03
C HIS A 284 -3.28 4.06 -26.07
N ALA A 285 -4.29 3.80 -26.89
CA ALA A 285 -4.20 2.90 -28.04
C ALA A 285 -5.08 3.41 -29.17
N TYR A 286 -4.66 3.18 -30.39
CA TYR A 286 -5.43 3.46 -31.59
C TYR A 286 -5.93 2.16 -32.21
N VAL A 287 -7.22 2.10 -32.48
CA VAL A 287 -7.84 0.95 -33.17
C VAL A 287 -7.65 1.12 -34.67
N LEU A 288 -6.67 0.39 -35.27
CA LEU A 288 -6.32 0.50 -36.66
C LEU A 288 -7.55 0.37 -37.58
N LYS A 289 -7.67 1.26 -38.58
CA LYS A 289 -8.67 1.15 -39.65
C LYS A 289 -8.37 -0.02 -40.54
N GLU A 290 -9.34 -0.39 -41.39
CA GLU A 290 -9.13 -1.44 -42.36
C GLU A 290 -8.01 -1.04 -43.35
N GLY A 291 -7.04 -1.93 -43.53
CA GLY A 291 -5.86 -1.70 -44.37
C GLY A 291 -4.71 -0.92 -43.70
N GLU A 292 -4.90 -0.37 -42.52
CA GLU A 292 -3.79 0.24 -41.76
C GLU A 292 -2.96 -0.86 -41.05
N THR A 293 -1.63 -0.73 -41.14
CA THR A 293 -0.67 -1.62 -40.45
C THR A 293 0.16 -0.90 -39.42
N HIS A 294 0.08 0.44 -39.36
CA HIS A 294 0.83 1.31 -38.46
C HIS A 294 -0.06 2.46 -37.98
N LEU A 295 0.37 3.09 -36.88
CA LEU A 295 -0.25 4.33 -36.42
C LEU A 295 -0.17 5.42 -37.48
N PRO A 296 -1.23 6.22 -37.71
CA PRO A 296 -1.15 7.40 -38.54
C PRO A 296 -0.06 8.38 -38.05
N ASP A 297 0.65 9.02 -39.00
CA ASP A 297 1.75 9.95 -38.68
C ASP A 297 1.34 11.09 -37.73
N SER A 298 0.08 11.50 -37.78
CA SER A 298 -0.49 12.53 -36.88
C SER A 298 -0.55 12.08 -35.44
N ILE A 299 -0.71 10.77 -35.19
CA ILE A 299 -0.75 10.18 -33.85
C ILE A 299 0.65 9.80 -33.36
N GLN A 300 1.55 9.39 -34.26
CA GLN A 300 2.94 9.08 -33.92
C GLN A 300 3.75 10.27 -33.42
N LYS A 301 3.34 11.50 -33.77
CA LYS A 301 4.03 12.74 -33.40
C LYS A 301 3.49 13.42 -32.15
N ALA A 302 2.39 12.92 -31.60
CA ALA A 302 1.77 13.40 -30.37
C ALA A 302 2.31 12.65 -29.14
#